data_41c496320a4e0409f9082c201c961db9
#
_entry.id   41c496320a4e0409f9082c201c961db9
#
_cell.length_a   1.000
_cell.length_b   1.000
_cell.length_c   1.000
_cell.angle_alpha   90.00
_cell.angle_beta   90.00
_cell.angle_gamma   90.00
#
_symmetry.space_group_name_H-M   'P 1'
#
loop_
_entity.id
_entity.type
_entity.pdbx_description
1 polymer ?
#
loop_
_entity_poly.entity_id
_entity_poly.type
_entity_poly.pdbx_seq_one_letter_code
_entity_poly.pdbx_strand_id
1 'polypeptide(L)'
;MKYNFACVCYGNKYPVEYVQKLFMMVTRNTTIPNLNFYVFTDHVKMHKMVFGDNLNIIQFPEHDLEGWWNKMQLFHPDVKLDGTTLYMDLDVVITDNIDCFFTYKPEARFVGMNDFNPATKQWNSSIMRFDQSMWHDKLWRRFYDDRPNLLRRFPGDQNLISDFIKGSPGCESFPDSWTQSYKWYDRSGTRYSRQDMTYEHNGESLVTVFHGQPNPHESEQEWVKKAWN
;
A
#
# COMPACT_ATOMS: atom_id res chain seq x y z
N MET A 1 -10.60 -7.25 -18.27
CA MET A 1 -10.62 -6.91 -16.83
C MET A 1 -9.91 -5.58 -16.68
N LYS A 2 -10.43 -4.65 -15.88
CA LYS A 2 -9.74 -3.39 -15.60
C LYS A 2 -8.84 -3.56 -14.39
N TYR A 3 -7.64 -3.02 -14.49
CA TYR A 3 -6.68 -3.01 -13.39
C TYR A 3 -6.34 -1.57 -13.02
N ASN A 4 -6.29 -1.32 -11.72
CA ASN A 4 -5.96 -0.03 -11.15
C ASN A 4 -4.80 -0.21 -10.16
N PHE A 5 -3.91 0.74 -10.15
CA PHE A 5 -2.92 0.91 -9.09
C PHE A 5 -3.29 2.16 -8.28
N ALA A 6 -3.20 2.11 -6.95
CA ALA A 6 -3.55 3.24 -6.10
C ALA A 6 -2.48 3.48 -5.03
N CYS A 7 -2.25 4.75 -4.71
CA CYS A 7 -1.48 5.17 -3.55
C CYS A 7 -2.18 6.34 -2.84
N VAL A 8 -1.79 6.57 -1.58
CA VAL A 8 -2.30 7.66 -0.75
C VAL A 8 -1.13 8.57 -0.36
N CYS A 9 -1.23 9.85 -0.74
CA CYS A 9 -0.26 10.89 -0.41
C CYS A 9 -0.96 12.01 0.37
N TYR A 10 -0.67 12.14 1.67
CA TYR A 10 -1.32 13.11 2.55
C TYR A 10 -0.31 14.01 3.25
N GLY A 11 -0.73 15.24 3.50
CA GLY A 11 0.07 16.22 4.24
C GLY A 11 1.48 16.40 3.66
N ASN A 12 2.44 16.64 4.53
CA ASN A 12 3.83 16.90 4.14
C ASN A 12 4.79 15.76 4.49
N LYS A 13 4.26 14.56 4.83
CA LYS A 13 5.11 13.42 5.19
C LYS A 13 5.98 12.96 4.04
N TYR A 14 5.38 12.85 2.86
CA TYR A 14 6.08 12.47 1.63
C TYR A 14 5.87 13.55 0.58
N PRO A 15 6.95 14.11 0.01
CA PRO A 15 6.84 15.05 -1.10
C PRO A 15 6.34 14.34 -2.38
N VAL A 16 5.91 15.15 -3.36
CA VAL A 16 5.35 14.64 -4.63
C VAL A 16 6.29 13.69 -5.38
N GLU A 17 7.59 13.82 -5.18
CA GLU A 17 8.63 12.95 -5.75
C GLU A 17 8.44 11.47 -5.36
N TYR A 18 7.86 11.18 -4.19
CA TYR A 18 7.56 9.81 -3.80
C TYR A 18 6.49 9.20 -4.72
N VAL A 19 5.49 9.97 -5.10
CA VAL A 19 4.47 9.54 -6.06
C VAL A 19 5.12 9.35 -7.45
N GLN A 20 6.04 10.25 -7.85
CA GLN A 20 6.78 10.10 -9.12
C GLN A 20 7.60 8.82 -9.14
N LYS A 21 8.37 8.57 -8.07
CA LYS A 21 9.18 7.35 -7.96
C LYS A 21 8.32 6.09 -7.98
N LEU A 22 7.21 6.08 -7.22
CA LEU A 22 6.29 4.94 -7.21
C LEU A 22 5.67 4.72 -8.60
N PHE A 23 5.22 5.78 -9.27
CA PHE A 23 4.69 5.69 -10.63
C PHE A 23 5.72 5.12 -11.61
N MET A 24 6.97 5.58 -11.55
CA MET A 24 8.05 5.08 -12.39
C MET A 24 8.38 3.62 -12.10
N MET A 25 8.44 3.24 -10.82
CA MET A 25 8.67 1.85 -10.41
C MET A 25 7.55 0.94 -10.91
N VAL A 26 6.30 1.33 -10.75
CA VAL A 26 5.14 0.55 -11.25
C VAL A 26 5.20 0.42 -12.77
N THR A 27 5.41 1.53 -13.49
CA THR A 27 5.42 1.54 -14.97
C THR A 27 6.48 0.60 -15.54
N ARG A 28 7.66 0.55 -14.95
CA ARG A 28 8.74 -0.33 -15.46
C ARG A 28 8.66 -1.78 -15.00
N ASN A 29 7.89 -2.06 -13.93
CA ASN A 29 7.79 -3.39 -13.34
C ASN A 29 6.40 -4.03 -13.56
N THR A 30 5.62 -3.57 -14.54
CA THR A 30 4.38 -4.21 -14.95
C THR A 30 4.30 -4.38 -16.45
N THR A 31 3.68 -5.45 -16.90
CA THR A 31 3.32 -5.67 -18.31
C THR A 31 1.81 -5.53 -18.53
N ILE A 32 1.04 -5.21 -17.49
CA ILE A 32 -0.41 -5.03 -17.57
C ILE A 32 -0.72 -3.83 -18.47
N PRO A 33 -1.41 -4.05 -19.61
CA PRO A 33 -1.75 -2.96 -20.51
C PRO A 33 -2.84 -2.06 -19.91
N ASN A 34 -2.74 -0.75 -20.17
CA ASN A 34 -3.74 0.24 -19.75
C ASN A 34 -4.02 0.24 -18.23
N LEU A 35 -2.97 0.04 -17.41
CA LEU A 35 -3.06 0.16 -15.98
C LEU A 35 -3.39 1.61 -15.60
N ASN A 36 -4.52 1.83 -14.92
CA ASN A 36 -4.87 3.14 -14.41
C ASN A 36 -4.12 3.39 -13.09
N PHE A 37 -3.43 4.52 -12.97
CA PHE A 37 -2.77 4.91 -11.74
C PHE A 37 -3.56 6.01 -11.04
N TYR A 38 -3.91 5.79 -9.77
CA TYR A 38 -4.69 6.70 -8.93
C TYR A 38 -3.86 7.22 -7.76
N VAL A 39 -3.91 8.52 -7.53
CA VAL A 39 -3.31 9.16 -6.35
C VAL A 39 -4.41 9.83 -5.54
N PHE A 40 -4.59 9.37 -4.31
CA PHE A 40 -5.47 9.99 -3.33
C PHE A 40 -4.69 11.02 -2.55
N THR A 41 -5.13 12.28 -2.52
CA THR A 41 -4.33 13.36 -1.94
C THR A 41 -5.18 14.56 -1.49
N ASP A 42 -4.66 15.30 -0.53
CA ASP A 42 -5.09 16.66 -0.15
C ASP A 42 -4.40 17.75 -0.96
N HIS A 43 -3.35 17.43 -1.73
CA HIS A 43 -2.55 18.36 -2.54
C HIS A 43 -2.83 18.25 -4.06
N VAL A 44 -4.09 18.23 -4.46
CA VAL A 44 -4.52 18.01 -5.86
C VAL A 44 -3.83 18.93 -6.86
N LYS A 45 -3.70 20.23 -6.54
CA LYS A 45 -3.08 21.21 -7.44
C LYS A 45 -1.62 20.87 -7.74
N MET A 46 -0.85 20.51 -6.71
CA MET A 46 0.56 20.16 -6.85
C MET A 46 0.73 18.91 -7.72
N HIS A 47 -0.05 17.87 -7.47
CA HIS A 47 0.02 16.65 -8.27
C HIS A 47 -0.39 16.88 -9.72
N LYS A 48 -1.43 17.71 -9.98
CA LYS A 48 -1.82 18.09 -11.35
C LYS A 48 -0.72 18.86 -12.09
N MET A 49 -0.01 19.74 -11.41
CA MET A 49 1.12 20.47 -12.01
C MET A 49 2.27 19.55 -12.42
N VAL A 50 2.51 18.49 -11.65
CA VAL A 50 3.62 17.56 -11.89
C VAL A 50 3.27 16.50 -12.92
N PHE A 51 2.06 15.94 -12.87
CA PHE A 51 1.69 14.77 -13.67
C PHE A 51 0.75 15.09 -14.83
N GLY A 52 0.10 16.24 -14.84
CA GLY A 52 -0.94 16.54 -15.84
C GLY A 52 -2.03 15.48 -15.85
N ASP A 53 -2.33 14.96 -17.03
CA ASP A 53 -3.36 13.92 -17.23
C ASP A 53 -2.79 12.48 -17.21
N ASN A 54 -1.52 12.30 -16.85
CA ASN A 54 -0.90 10.97 -16.81
C ASN A 54 -1.36 10.13 -15.62
N LEU A 55 -1.90 10.76 -14.57
CA LEU A 55 -2.43 10.10 -13.39
C LEU A 55 -3.87 10.55 -13.10
N ASN A 56 -4.65 9.64 -12.51
CA ASN A 56 -5.95 9.96 -11.96
C ASN A 56 -5.77 10.49 -10.53
N ILE A 57 -5.96 11.79 -10.34
CA ILE A 57 -5.78 12.44 -9.04
C ILE A 57 -7.15 12.59 -8.37
N ILE A 58 -7.30 11.93 -7.23
CA ILE A 58 -8.51 11.92 -6.41
C ILE A 58 -8.28 12.81 -5.19
N GLN A 59 -9.07 13.87 -5.05
CA GLN A 59 -9.14 14.62 -3.81
C GLN A 59 -9.77 13.75 -2.73
N PHE A 60 -9.26 13.83 -1.51
CA PHE A 60 -9.88 13.15 -0.39
C PHE A 60 -11.34 13.56 -0.23
N PRO A 61 -12.29 12.60 -0.23
CA PRO A 61 -13.69 12.90 0.09
C PRO A 61 -13.88 13.46 1.50
N GLU A 62 -13.13 12.91 2.47
CA GLU A 62 -13.15 13.38 3.86
C GLU A 62 -11.89 14.21 4.16
N HIS A 63 -12.05 15.35 4.83
CA HIS A 63 -10.95 16.28 5.12
C HIS A 63 -10.47 16.26 6.58
N ASP A 64 -11.12 15.46 7.42
CA ASP A 64 -10.88 15.40 8.85
C ASP A 64 -10.21 14.10 9.32
N LEU A 65 -9.72 13.28 8.37
CA LEU A 65 -8.88 12.13 8.66
C LEU A 65 -7.41 12.54 8.72
N GLU A 66 -6.72 12.05 9.74
CA GLU A 66 -5.31 12.39 9.97
C GLU A 66 -4.39 11.20 9.70
N GLY A 67 -3.20 11.50 9.22
CA GLY A 67 -2.12 10.52 9.05
C GLY A 67 -2.53 9.33 8.17
N TRP A 68 -2.15 8.15 8.62
CA TRP A 68 -2.43 6.89 7.93
C TRP A 68 -3.92 6.55 7.83
N TRP A 69 -4.80 7.19 8.62
CA TRP A 69 -6.25 6.99 8.51
C TRP A 69 -6.83 7.44 7.16
N ASN A 70 -6.12 8.31 6.44
CA ASN A 70 -6.48 8.67 5.06
C ASN A 70 -6.50 7.47 4.11
N LYS A 71 -5.87 6.34 4.45
CA LYS A 71 -5.97 5.10 3.68
C LYS A 71 -7.39 4.55 3.64
N MET A 72 -8.21 4.81 4.64
CA MET A 72 -9.62 4.40 4.64
C MET A 72 -10.42 5.03 3.50
N GLN A 73 -9.98 6.16 2.96
CA GLN A 73 -10.64 6.85 1.84
C GLN A 73 -10.61 6.06 0.53
N LEU A 74 -9.72 5.07 0.41
CA LEU A 74 -9.74 4.11 -0.70
C LEU A 74 -11.09 3.38 -0.82
N PHE A 75 -11.82 3.27 0.29
CA PHE A 75 -13.08 2.56 0.40
C PHE A 75 -14.30 3.48 0.49
N HIS A 76 -14.12 4.79 0.28
CA HIS A 76 -15.22 5.77 0.33
C HIS A 76 -16.21 5.53 -0.83
N PRO A 77 -17.53 5.61 -0.58
CA PRO A 77 -18.57 5.33 -1.59
C PRO A 77 -18.55 6.29 -2.80
N ASP A 78 -18.06 7.52 -2.62
CA ASP A 78 -17.96 8.49 -3.70
C ASP A 78 -16.74 8.24 -4.62
N VAL A 79 -15.81 7.43 -4.19
CA VAL A 79 -14.68 6.99 -5.02
C VAL A 79 -15.12 5.86 -5.95
N LYS A 80 -14.70 5.92 -7.21
CA LYS A 80 -15.05 4.92 -8.23
C LYS A 80 -13.78 4.32 -8.82
N LEU A 81 -13.35 3.18 -8.26
CA LEU A 81 -12.26 2.35 -8.78
C LEU A 81 -12.86 1.08 -9.40
N ASP A 82 -13.27 1.18 -10.65
CA ASP A 82 -13.91 0.07 -11.36
C ASP A 82 -12.89 -0.99 -11.73
N GLY A 83 -13.05 -2.22 -11.23
CA GLY A 83 -12.16 -3.36 -11.44
C GLY A 83 -11.25 -3.66 -10.25
N THR A 84 -10.20 -4.45 -10.52
CA THR A 84 -9.23 -4.87 -9.50
C THR A 84 -8.23 -3.77 -9.19
N THR A 85 -8.12 -3.37 -7.95
CA THR A 85 -7.19 -2.34 -7.48
C THR A 85 -6.08 -2.95 -6.63
N LEU A 86 -4.82 -2.70 -7.01
CA LEU A 86 -3.64 -2.94 -6.20
C LEU A 86 -3.23 -1.61 -5.54
N TYR A 87 -3.17 -1.61 -4.23
CA TYR A 87 -2.68 -0.49 -3.42
C TYR A 87 -1.28 -0.78 -2.91
N MET A 88 -0.41 0.22 -2.95
CA MET A 88 0.87 0.20 -2.22
C MET A 88 1.12 1.53 -1.52
N ASP A 89 1.77 1.46 -0.34
CA ASP A 89 2.28 2.64 0.36
C ASP A 89 3.38 3.33 -0.46
N LEU A 90 3.65 4.59 -0.18
CA LEU A 90 4.67 5.38 -0.88
C LEU A 90 6.11 5.00 -0.50
N ASP A 91 6.31 4.40 0.67
CA ASP A 91 7.61 3.99 1.19
C ASP A 91 7.93 2.52 0.87
N VAL A 92 7.60 2.11 -0.34
CA VAL A 92 8.00 0.80 -0.89
C VAL A 92 9.04 0.97 -2.00
N VAL A 93 9.84 -0.06 -2.23
CA VAL A 93 10.75 -0.17 -3.36
C VAL A 93 10.41 -1.43 -4.15
N ILE A 94 10.04 -1.25 -5.42
CA ILE A 94 9.68 -2.35 -6.34
C ILE A 94 10.95 -2.73 -7.10
N THR A 95 11.34 -4.00 -7.01
CA THR A 95 12.59 -4.53 -7.57
C THR A 95 12.38 -5.46 -8.75
N ASP A 96 11.16 -5.99 -8.93
CA ASP A 96 10.85 -6.92 -10.00
C ASP A 96 9.37 -6.79 -10.43
N ASN A 97 8.93 -7.62 -11.40
CA ASN A 97 7.60 -7.60 -11.97
C ASN A 97 6.50 -7.83 -10.91
N ILE A 98 5.50 -6.94 -10.88
CA ILE A 98 4.40 -6.96 -9.90
C ILE A 98 3.08 -7.48 -10.46
N ASP A 99 3.01 -8.02 -11.66
CA ASP A 99 1.77 -8.47 -12.28
C ASP A 99 1.10 -9.60 -11.48
N CYS A 100 1.91 -10.40 -10.78
CA CYS A 100 1.40 -11.45 -9.92
C CYS A 100 0.53 -10.93 -8.76
N PHE A 101 0.79 -9.71 -8.24
CA PHE A 101 -0.07 -9.12 -7.21
C PHE A 101 -1.49 -8.84 -7.71
N PHE A 102 -1.65 -8.52 -8.99
CA PHE A 102 -2.97 -8.31 -9.59
C PHE A 102 -3.71 -9.61 -9.86
N THR A 103 -2.99 -10.68 -10.22
CA THR A 103 -3.57 -11.91 -10.76
C THR A 103 -3.63 -13.07 -9.77
N TYR A 104 -2.98 -12.96 -8.62
CA TYR A 104 -2.97 -13.99 -7.58
C TYR A 104 -4.37 -14.24 -7.04
N LYS A 105 -4.81 -15.51 -7.04
CA LYS A 105 -6.16 -15.91 -6.57
C LYS A 105 -7.23 -14.94 -7.06
N PRO A 106 -7.54 -14.93 -8.36
CA PRO A 106 -8.41 -13.92 -8.98
C PRO A 106 -9.84 -13.92 -8.41
N GLU A 107 -10.26 -15.02 -7.80
CA GLU A 107 -11.55 -15.17 -7.11
C GLU A 107 -11.56 -14.50 -5.72
N ALA A 108 -10.40 -14.18 -5.16
CA ALA A 108 -10.33 -13.58 -3.85
C ALA A 108 -10.77 -12.11 -3.92
N ARG A 109 -11.65 -11.74 -2.99
CA ARG A 109 -12.26 -10.42 -2.88
C ARG A 109 -11.34 -9.37 -2.30
N PHE A 110 -10.42 -9.84 -1.45
CA PHE A 110 -9.36 -9.03 -0.83
C PHE A 110 -8.13 -9.90 -0.63
N VAL A 111 -6.97 -9.36 -0.97
CA VAL A 111 -5.69 -10.01 -0.68
C VAL A 111 -4.80 -9.01 0.02
N GLY A 112 -4.36 -9.37 1.22
CA GLY A 112 -3.47 -8.55 2.04
C GLY A 112 -2.08 -9.15 2.16
N MET A 113 -1.11 -8.34 2.53
CA MET A 113 0.22 -8.79 2.89
C MET A 113 0.23 -9.19 4.37
N ASN A 114 0.83 -10.33 4.73
CA ASN A 114 1.05 -10.65 6.13
C ASN A 114 2.04 -9.68 6.77
N ASP A 115 1.84 -9.38 8.05
CA ASP A 115 2.81 -8.60 8.82
C ASP A 115 4.16 -9.30 8.86
N PHE A 116 5.25 -8.52 8.88
CA PHE A 116 6.60 -9.07 9.00
C PHE A 116 6.87 -9.69 10.36
N ASN A 117 6.13 -9.29 11.38
CA ASN A 117 6.14 -9.96 12.67
C ASN A 117 5.03 -11.03 12.72
N PRO A 118 5.35 -12.33 12.55
CA PRO A 118 4.34 -13.39 12.50
C PRO A 118 3.57 -13.53 13.82
N ALA A 119 4.12 -13.05 14.95
CA ALA A 119 3.45 -13.11 16.24
C ALA A 119 2.19 -12.23 16.31
N THR A 120 2.09 -11.18 15.49
CA THR A 120 0.90 -10.32 15.44
C THR A 120 -0.29 -11.02 14.82
N LYS A 121 -0.06 -11.98 13.93
CA LYS A 121 -1.08 -12.65 13.09
C LYS A 121 -1.95 -11.67 12.30
N GLN A 122 -1.49 -10.44 12.11
CA GLN A 122 -2.18 -9.37 11.38
C GLN A 122 -1.72 -9.29 9.93
N TRP A 123 -2.48 -8.54 9.12
CA TRP A 123 -2.00 -8.07 7.84
C TRP A 123 -1.25 -6.75 8.03
N ASN A 124 -0.28 -6.52 7.16
CA ASN A 124 0.32 -5.22 6.95
C ASN A 124 -0.40 -4.53 5.80
N SER A 125 -0.86 -3.30 6.01
CA SER A 125 -1.66 -2.55 5.03
C SER A 125 -0.84 -1.85 3.95
N SER A 126 0.47 -2.10 3.89
CA SER A 126 1.33 -1.46 2.88
C SER A 126 1.09 -2.00 1.46
N ILE A 127 0.58 -3.23 1.33
CA ILE A 127 0.21 -3.81 0.03
C ILE A 127 -1.11 -4.54 0.17
N MET A 128 -2.10 -4.11 -0.63
CA MET A 128 -3.44 -4.69 -0.62
C MET A 128 -3.99 -4.75 -2.05
N ARG A 129 -4.69 -5.84 -2.38
CA ARG A 129 -5.49 -5.94 -3.61
C ARG A 129 -6.95 -6.17 -3.26
N PHE A 130 -7.83 -5.42 -3.90
CA PHE A 130 -9.27 -5.50 -3.64
C PHE A 130 -10.10 -5.05 -4.85
N ASP A 131 -11.37 -5.45 -4.87
CA ASP A 131 -12.40 -4.80 -5.65
C ASP A 131 -13.13 -3.83 -4.72
N GLN A 132 -13.01 -2.53 -5.00
CA GLN A 132 -13.50 -1.49 -4.12
C GLN A 132 -15.01 -1.59 -3.84
N SER A 133 -15.81 -1.89 -4.85
CA SER A 133 -17.28 -1.90 -4.75
C SER A 133 -17.79 -2.82 -3.63
N MET A 134 -17.04 -3.86 -3.31
CA MET A 134 -17.39 -4.83 -2.28
C MET A 134 -17.11 -4.35 -0.85
N TRP A 135 -16.30 -3.29 -0.69
CA TRP A 135 -15.75 -2.90 0.62
C TRP A 135 -16.32 -1.57 1.14
N HIS A 136 -17.16 -0.88 0.36
CA HIS A 136 -17.83 0.34 0.82
C HIS A 136 -18.63 0.09 2.10
N ASP A 137 -19.51 -0.91 2.10
CA ASP A 137 -20.33 -1.20 3.27
C ASP A 137 -19.54 -1.86 4.41
N LYS A 138 -18.60 -2.76 4.07
CA LYS A 138 -17.91 -3.56 5.07
C LYS A 138 -16.78 -2.81 5.77
N LEU A 139 -16.08 -1.93 5.08
CA LEU A 139 -14.98 -1.16 5.64
C LEU A 139 -15.36 0.27 5.91
N TRP A 140 -15.73 1.02 4.86
CA TRP A 140 -15.97 2.45 5.01
C TRP A 140 -17.15 2.73 5.94
N ARG A 141 -18.33 2.17 5.68
CA ARG A 141 -19.51 2.42 6.47
C ARG A 141 -19.31 2.03 7.93
N ARG A 142 -18.76 0.84 8.18
CA ARG A 142 -18.44 0.41 9.53
C ARG A 142 -17.44 1.33 10.22
N PHE A 143 -16.43 1.81 9.49
CA PHE A 143 -15.47 2.79 10.01
C PHE A 143 -16.15 4.11 10.31
N TYR A 144 -16.97 4.63 9.40
CA TYR A 144 -17.62 5.92 9.51
C TYR A 144 -18.65 5.96 10.66
N ASP A 145 -19.48 4.93 10.78
CA ASP A 145 -20.56 4.85 11.78
C ASP A 145 -20.04 4.80 13.24
N ASP A 146 -18.83 4.24 13.46
CA ASP A 146 -18.23 4.11 14.81
C ASP A 146 -16.85 4.73 14.92
N ARG A 147 -16.53 5.67 14.04
CA ARG A 147 -15.21 6.26 13.88
C ARG A 147 -14.55 6.74 15.18
N PRO A 148 -15.20 7.50 16.09
CA PRO A 148 -14.56 7.96 17.32
C PRO A 148 -14.11 6.82 18.24
N ASN A 149 -14.85 5.72 18.29
CA ASN A 149 -14.47 4.55 19.08
C ASN A 149 -13.35 3.75 18.39
N LEU A 150 -13.43 3.59 17.08
CA LEU A 150 -12.44 2.85 16.30
C LEU A 150 -11.07 3.55 16.32
N LEU A 151 -11.03 4.87 16.20
CA LEU A 151 -9.80 5.66 16.33
C LEU A 151 -9.14 5.54 17.71
N ARG A 152 -9.94 5.32 18.77
CA ARG A 152 -9.41 5.06 20.12
C ARG A 152 -8.98 3.61 20.32
N ARG A 153 -9.68 2.66 19.70
CA ARG A 153 -9.44 1.22 19.85
C ARG A 153 -8.24 0.73 19.06
N PHE A 154 -8.08 1.24 17.85
CA PHE A 154 -7.02 0.78 16.94
C PHE A 154 -5.92 1.83 16.82
N PRO A 155 -4.65 1.42 16.94
CA PRO A 155 -3.51 2.34 16.79
C PRO A 155 -3.32 2.82 15.34
N GLY A 156 -3.91 2.12 14.35
CA GLY A 156 -3.79 2.50 12.94
C GLY A 156 -4.74 1.74 12.02
N ASP A 157 -4.77 2.18 10.77
CA ASP A 157 -5.56 1.59 9.68
C ASP A 157 -5.26 0.09 9.48
N GLN A 158 -4.00 -0.30 9.56
CA GLN A 158 -3.54 -1.69 9.45
C GLN A 158 -4.25 -2.61 10.43
N ASN A 159 -4.32 -2.20 11.69
CA ASN A 159 -4.94 -3.00 12.75
C ASN A 159 -6.44 -3.13 12.52
N LEU A 160 -7.09 -2.03 12.10
CA LEU A 160 -8.53 -2.00 11.81
C LEU A 160 -8.86 -2.87 10.58
N ILE A 161 -8.15 -2.68 9.47
CA ILE A 161 -8.35 -3.47 8.25
C ILE A 161 -8.16 -4.96 8.54
N SER A 162 -7.09 -5.31 9.27
CA SER A 162 -6.81 -6.69 9.62
C SER A 162 -7.92 -7.29 10.50
N ASP A 163 -8.41 -6.57 11.52
CA ASP A 163 -9.49 -7.02 12.41
C ASP A 163 -10.82 -7.23 11.65
N PHE A 164 -11.11 -6.36 10.68
CA PHE A 164 -12.38 -6.40 9.96
C PHE A 164 -12.43 -7.41 8.83
N ILE A 165 -11.31 -7.71 8.20
CA ILE A 165 -11.27 -8.45 6.94
C ILE A 165 -10.53 -9.78 7.05
N LYS A 166 -9.39 -9.84 7.75
CA LYS A 166 -8.57 -11.04 7.80
C LYS A 166 -9.36 -12.20 8.38
N GLY A 167 -9.33 -13.32 7.65
CA GLY A 167 -10.11 -14.51 8.02
C GLY A 167 -11.57 -14.50 7.54
N SER A 168 -12.02 -13.42 6.87
CA SER A 168 -13.34 -13.41 6.23
C SER A 168 -13.34 -14.27 4.96
N PRO A 169 -14.48 -14.88 4.59
CA PRO A 169 -14.58 -15.68 3.37
C PRO A 169 -14.18 -14.89 2.11
N GLY A 170 -13.32 -15.48 1.29
CA GLY A 170 -12.79 -14.85 0.08
C GLY A 170 -11.70 -13.79 0.34
N CYS A 171 -11.14 -13.76 1.54
CA CYS A 171 -10.00 -12.90 1.89
C CYS A 171 -8.75 -13.77 2.10
N GLU A 172 -7.67 -13.43 1.40
CA GLU A 172 -6.47 -14.24 1.26
C GLU A 172 -5.22 -13.43 1.59
N SER A 173 -4.10 -14.10 1.82
CA SER A 173 -2.80 -13.46 1.96
C SER A 173 -1.93 -13.69 0.75
N PHE A 174 -1.16 -12.68 0.34
CA PHE A 174 -0.07 -12.85 -0.62
C PHE A 174 0.99 -13.82 -0.08
N PRO A 175 1.73 -14.53 -0.96
CA PRO A 175 2.90 -15.29 -0.56
C PRO A 175 3.93 -14.39 0.14
N ASP A 176 4.43 -14.86 1.29
CA ASP A 176 5.36 -14.09 2.10
C ASP A 176 6.69 -13.80 1.40
N SER A 177 7.12 -14.69 0.48
CA SER A 177 8.33 -14.51 -0.32
C SER A 177 8.30 -13.33 -1.29
N TRP A 178 7.11 -12.81 -1.62
CA TRP A 178 6.99 -11.67 -2.55
C TRP A 178 7.38 -10.33 -1.94
N THR A 179 7.46 -10.27 -0.61
CA THR A 179 7.75 -9.02 0.09
C THR A 179 8.77 -9.22 1.20
N GLN A 180 9.65 -8.23 1.37
CA GLN A 180 10.56 -8.17 2.51
C GLN A 180 10.42 -6.84 3.24
N SER A 181 10.76 -6.85 4.54
CA SER A 181 10.99 -5.61 5.28
C SER A 181 12.42 -5.13 5.04
N TYR A 182 12.59 -3.81 4.83
CA TYR A 182 13.94 -3.23 4.73
C TYR A 182 14.71 -3.33 6.03
N LYS A 183 14.05 -3.37 7.17
CA LYS A 183 14.73 -3.22 8.47
C LYS A 183 14.17 -4.01 9.65
N TRP A 184 13.15 -4.85 9.44
CA TRP A 184 12.51 -5.48 10.58
C TRP A 184 12.68 -6.99 10.57
N TYR A 185 11.65 -7.76 10.33
CA TYR A 185 11.63 -9.19 10.47
C TYR A 185 11.79 -9.91 9.15
N ASP A 186 12.38 -11.07 9.17
CA ASP A 186 12.47 -12.00 8.05
C ASP A 186 11.28 -12.96 7.94
N ARG A 187 10.21 -12.74 8.70
CA ARG A 187 9.05 -13.64 8.88
C ARG A 187 9.37 -15.01 9.50
N SER A 188 10.60 -15.34 9.75
CA SER A 188 10.96 -16.48 10.61
C SER A 188 10.65 -16.19 12.08
N GLY A 189 10.34 -14.95 12.39
CA GLY A 189 10.13 -14.44 13.74
C GLY A 189 11.38 -13.90 14.40
N THR A 190 12.50 -13.88 13.70
CA THR A 190 13.74 -13.27 14.17
C THR A 190 13.63 -11.76 14.04
N ARG A 191 13.76 -11.06 15.15
CA ARG A 191 13.83 -9.61 15.15
C ARG A 191 15.25 -9.17 14.88
N TYR A 192 15.47 -8.51 13.75
CA TYR A 192 16.74 -7.81 13.54
C TYR A 192 16.79 -6.55 14.42
N SER A 193 17.88 -6.34 15.14
CA SER A 193 18.19 -5.01 15.64
C SER A 193 18.64 -4.14 14.47
N ARG A 194 18.48 -2.81 14.55
CA ARG A 194 19.01 -1.89 13.52
C ARG A 194 20.52 -2.04 13.30
N GLN A 195 21.24 -2.56 14.30
CA GLN A 195 22.69 -2.77 14.26
C GLN A 195 23.07 -4.04 13.50
N ASP A 196 22.17 -5.02 13.42
CA ASP A 196 22.41 -6.31 12.78
C ASP A 196 21.87 -6.37 11.34
N MET A 197 21.22 -5.30 10.87
CA MET A 197 20.60 -5.29 9.54
C MET A 197 21.66 -4.95 8.50
N THR A 198 21.81 -5.84 7.54
CA THR A 198 22.62 -5.60 6.36
C THR A 198 21.94 -4.69 5.34
N TYR A 199 20.62 -4.52 5.48
CA TYR A 199 19.76 -3.80 4.52
C TYR A 199 19.86 -4.37 3.09
N GLU A 200 20.23 -5.64 2.96
CA GLU A 200 20.38 -6.30 1.67
C GLU A 200 19.03 -6.75 1.10
N HIS A 201 18.98 -6.80 -0.21
CA HIS A 201 17.87 -7.46 -0.91
C HIS A 201 18.07 -8.98 -0.83
N ASN A 202 17.00 -9.72 -0.49
CA ASN A 202 17.07 -11.18 -0.33
C ASN A 202 17.12 -11.97 -1.66
N GLY A 203 17.09 -11.29 -2.81
CA GLY A 203 17.14 -11.89 -4.14
C GLY A 203 15.82 -12.51 -4.64
N GLU A 204 14.78 -12.59 -3.80
CA GLU A 204 13.51 -13.24 -4.14
C GLU A 204 12.32 -12.28 -4.10
N SER A 205 12.34 -11.31 -3.18
CA SER A 205 11.22 -10.40 -2.98
C SER A 205 11.06 -9.41 -4.12
N LEU A 206 9.83 -9.22 -4.55
CA LEU A 206 9.45 -8.29 -5.62
C LEU A 206 9.29 -6.85 -5.09
N VAL A 207 8.93 -6.72 -3.82
CA VAL A 207 8.70 -5.44 -3.16
C VAL A 207 9.31 -5.42 -1.77
N THR A 208 10.06 -4.36 -1.47
CA THR A 208 10.60 -4.07 -0.14
C THR A 208 9.82 -2.94 0.53
N VAL A 209 9.35 -3.16 1.76
CA VAL A 209 8.62 -2.16 2.56
C VAL A 209 9.53 -1.53 3.60
N PHE A 210 9.55 -0.21 3.68
CA PHE A 210 10.51 0.54 4.52
C PHE A 210 10.04 0.81 5.94
N HIS A 211 8.74 0.89 6.18
CA HIS A 211 8.14 1.15 7.53
C HIS A 211 8.67 2.42 8.21
N GLY A 212 8.71 3.53 7.52
CA GLY A 212 9.29 4.78 8.03
C GLY A 212 10.82 4.77 7.98
N GLN A 213 11.48 5.45 8.91
CA GLN A 213 12.94 5.71 8.80
C GLN A 213 13.83 4.47 8.99
N PRO A 214 14.90 4.35 8.17
CA PRO A 214 15.17 5.23 7.04
C PRO A 214 14.10 5.06 5.98
N ASN A 215 13.78 6.15 5.26
CA ASN A 215 12.94 6.10 4.08
C ASN A 215 13.78 5.70 2.84
N PRO A 216 13.16 5.36 1.68
CA PRO A 216 13.92 4.99 0.49
C PRO A 216 14.99 6.01 0.06
N HIS A 217 14.71 7.32 0.14
CA HIS A 217 15.65 8.38 -0.24
C HIS A 217 16.84 8.53 0.73
N GLU A 218 16.72 8.01 1.95
CA GLU A 218 17.77 8.03 2.98
C GLU A 218 18.67 6.79 2.91
N SER A 219 18.33 5.82 2.05
CA SER A 219 19.10 4.58 1.94
C SER A 219 20.39 4.76 1.18
N GLU A 220 21.48 4.29 1.77
CA GLU A 220 22.81 4.24 1.14
C GLU A 220 23.02 2.99 0.26
N GLN A 221 22.08 2.04 0.29
CA GLN A 221 22.18 0.79 -0.46
C GLN A 221 22.04 1.03 -1.97
N GLU A 222 23.02 0.58 -2.75
CA GLU A 222 23.06 0.77 -4.21
C GLU A 222 21.85 0.13 -4.92
N TRP A 223 21.37 -1.02 -4.44
CA TRP A 223 20.20 -1.67 -5.00
C TRP A 223 18.93 -0.82 -4.81
N VAL A 224 18.79 -0.13 -3.65
CA VAL A 224 17.69 0.80 -3.41
C VAL A 224 17.79 2.00 -4.34
N LYS A 225 18.94 2.64 -4.41
CA LYS A 225 19.19 3.80 -5.31
C LYS A 225 18.84 3.45 -6.76
N LYS A 226 19.24 2.26 -7.21
CA LYS A 226 18.93 1.76 -8.55
C LYS A 226 17.45 1.48 -8.77
N ALA A 227 16.78 0.85 -7.80
CA ALA A 227 15.38 0.45 -7.94
C ALA A 227 14.41 1.60 -7.70
N TRP A 228 14.73 2.54 -6.81
CA TRP A 228 13.88 3.67 -6.44
C TRP A 228 14.06 4.90 -7.36
N ASN A 229 14.62 4.71 -8.52
CA ASN A 229 14.92 5.77 -9.50
C ASN A 229 13.74 6.06 -10.42
#